data_8d09e70775d63aedb502c649cadf13dd
#
_entry.id   8d09e70775d63aedb502c649cadf13dd
#
_cell.length_a   1.000
_cell.length_b   1.000
_cell.length_c   1.000
_cell.angle_alpha   90.00
_cell.angle_beta   90.00
_cell.angle_gamma   90.00
#
_symmetry.space_group_name_H-M   'P 1'
#
loop_
_entity.id
_entity.type
_entity.pdbx_description
1 polymer ?
#
loop_
_entity_poly.entity_id
_entity_poly.type
_entity_poly.pdbx_seq_one_letter_code
_entity_poly.pdbx_strand_id
1 'polypeptide(L)'
;MKAVGQPIRKKDAMALVTGKPVFMDDLAPKDCLIVKVLRSPHANAIVKSVKTDVAKRVPGIEDIYTWEDVPHERFTTAGQTYPELSPYDRLILDQHVRYVGDPVAIVAG
;
A
#
# COMPACT_ATOMS: atom_id res chain seq x y z
N MET A 1 5.17 -9.07 -34.00
CA MET A 1 5.24 -7.96 -33.03
C MET A 1 5.93 -6.77 -33.69
N LYS A 2 5.34 -5.56 -33.65
CA LYS A 2 5.88 -4.38 -34.36
C LYS A 2 7.09 -3.72 -33.68
N ALA A 3 7.50 -4.18 -32.50
CA ALA A 3 8.55 -3.54 -31.68
C ALA A 3 9.83 -4.39 -31.50
N VAL A 4 9.73 -5.70 -31.63
CA VAL A 4 10.86 -6.60 -31.43
C VAL A 4 11.86 -6.45 -32.58
N GLY A 5 13.13 -6.22 -32.26
CA GLY A 5 14.20 -6.03 -33.26
C GLY A 5 14.20 -4.67 -33.98
N GLN A 6 13.38 -3.70 -33.53
CA GLN A 6 13.33 -2.36 -34.10
C GLN A 6 13.99 -1.33 -33.16
N PRO A 7 14.72 -0.31 -33.68
CA PRO A 7 15.30 0.77 -32.88
C PRO A 7 14.23 1.77 -32.45
N ILE A 8 13.43 1.40 -31.44
CA ILE A 8 12.35 2.25 -30.94
C ILE A 8 12.89 3.14 -29.81
N ARG A 9 12.60 4.42 -29.87
CA ARG A 9 12.95 5.37 -28.81
C ARG A 9 12.20 5.03 -27.53
N LYS A 10 12.91 5.11 -26.40
CA LYS A 10 12.30 5.09 -25.07
C LYS A 10 11.32 6.24 -24.92
N LYS A 11 10.12 6.03 -24.36
CA LYS A 11 9.04 7.02 -24.30
C LYS A 11 9.45 8.30 -23.59
N ASP A 12 10.21 8.17 -22.49
CA ASP A 12 10.68 9.26 -21.64
C ASP A 12 12.11 9.76 -22.00
N ALA A 13 12.72 9.26 -23.07
CA ALA A 13 14.09 9.60 -23.45
C ALA A 13 14.30 11.12 -23.59
N MET A 14 13.36 11.82 -24.21
CA MET A 14 13.46 13.26 -24.42
C MET A 14 13.38 14.03 -23.11
N ALA A 15 12.48 13.62 -22.21
CA ALA A 15 12.35 14.24 -20.90
C ALA A 15 13.63 14.07 -20.07
N LEU A 16 14.23 12.88 -20.12
CA LEU A 16 15.47 12.59 -19.41
C LEU A 16 16.65 13.41 -19.90
N VAL A 17 16.85 13.51 -21.23
CA VAL A 17 17.98 14.26 -21.80
C VAL A 17 17.81 15.79 -21.71
N THR A 18 16.58 16.27 -21.58
CA THR A 18 16.28 17.71 -21.40
C THR A 18 16.17 18.14 -19.94
N GLY A 19 16.40 17.21 -18.99
CA GLY A 19 16.30 17.50 -17.57
C GLY A 19 14.86 17.74 -17.06
N LYS A 20 13.85 17.21 -17.76
CA LYS A 20 12.42 17.37 -17.43
C LYS A 20 11.72 16.02 -17.24
N PRO A 21 12.34 15.03 -16.53
CA PRO A 21 11.62 13.81 -16.20
C PRO A 21 10.45 14.15 -15.27
N VAL A 22 9.36 13.41 -15.40
CA VAL A 22 8.19 13.53 -14.54
C VAL A 22 8.10 12.24 -13.71
N PHE A 23 8.10 12.38 -12.39
CA PHE A 23 7.97 11.30 -11.44
C PHE A 23 6.57 11.29 -10.81
N MET A 24 6.26 10.28 -10.04
CA MET A 24 4.93 10.09 -9.45
C MET A 24 4.53 11.29 -8.58
N ASP A 25 5.45 11.81 -7.76
CA ASP A 25 5.17 12.93 -6.87
C ASP A 25 4.89 14.24 -7.62
N ASP A 26 5.45 14.39 -8.83
CA ASP A 26 5.17 15.55 -9.71
C ASP A 26 3.76 15.51 -10.29
N LEU A 27 3.15 14.31 -10.34
CA LEU A 27 1.81 14.08 -10.87
C LEU A 27 0.73 14.02 -9.79
N ALA A 28 1.12 13.97 -8.50
CA ALA A 28 0.16 13.91 -7.42
C ALA A 28 -0.70 15.18 -7.37
N PRO A 29 -2.04 15.08 -7.36
CA PRO A 29 -2.93 16.23 -7.17
C PRO A 29 -2.63 16.91 -5.83
N LYS A 30 -2.71 18.24 -5.79
CA LYS A 30 -2.42 19.01 -4.57
C LYS A 30 -3.47 18.82 -3.46
N ASP A 31 -4.64 18.38 -3.84
CA ASP A 31 -5.82 18.18 -3.01
C ASP A 31 -6.17 16.68 -2.82
N CYS A 32 -5.21 15.79 -3.07
CA CYS A 32 -5.42 14.36 -2.82
C CYS A 32 -5.34 14.05 -1.32
N LEU A 33 -6.10 13.06 -0.89
CA LEU A 33 -6.01 12.51 0.47
C LEU A 33 -4.65 11.87 0.68
N ILE A 34 -4.13 12.05 1.88
CA ILE A 34 -2.89 11.39 2.32
C ILE A 34 -3.28 10.14 3.11
N VAL A 35 -2.74 9.01 2.69
CA VAL A 35 -2.97 7.74 3.37
C VAL A 35 -1.77 7.39 4.24
N LYS A 36 -2.03 7.14 5.53
CA LYS A 36 -1.03 6.66 6.49
C LYS A 36 -1.42 5.31 7.07
N VAL A 37 -0.45 4.46 7.26
CA VAL A 37 -0.63 3.13 7.85
C VAL A 37 -0.15 3.13 9.29
N LEU A 38 -1.04 2.79 10.22
CA LEU A 38 -0.69 2.49 11.60
C LEU A 38 -0.05 1.10 11.63
N ARG A 39 1.15 1.02 12.17
CA ARG A 39 1.93 -0.22 12.22
C ARG A 39 2.13 -0.68 13.66
N SER A 40 2.15 -2.00 13.84
CA SER A 40 2.36 -2.60 15.16
C SER A 40 3.81 -2.43 15.64
N PRO A 41 4.01 -2.06 16.91
CA PRO A 41 5.31 -2.14 17.57
C PRO A 41 5.65 -3.55 18.09
N HIS A 42 4.70 -4.49 18.04
CA HIS A 42 4.86 -5.84 18.56
C HIS A 42 5.15 -6.84 17.45
N ALA A 43 6.00 -7.83 17.76
CA ALA A 43 6.38 -8.87 16.81
C ALA A 43 5.34 -9.99 16.69
N ASN A 44 4.55 -10.23 17.73
CA ASN A 44 3.46 -11.20 17.75
C ASN A 44 2.40 -10.74 18.75
N ALA A 45 1.21 -10.45 18.28
CA ALA A 45 0.12 -9.94 19.11
C ALA A 45 -1.24 -10.15 18.45
N ILE A 46 -2.28 -10.07 19.24
CA ILE A 46 -3.66 -10.02 18.75
C ILE A 46 -4.24 -8.63 19.02
N VAL A 47 -4.68 -7.97 17.97
CA VAL A 47 -5.40 -6.69 18.06
C VAL A 47 -6.82 -6.98 18.54
N LYS A 48 -7.11 -6.62 19.77
CA LYS A 48 -8.45 -6.84 20.36
C LYS A 48 -9.48 -5.85 19.85
N SER A 49 -9.08 -4.59 19.76
CA SER A 49 -9.93 -3.51 19.23
C SER A 49 -9.08 -2.31 18.82
N VAL A 50 -9.58 -1.53 17.87
CA VAL A 50 -9.01 -0.23 17.49
C VAL A 50 -10.07 0.83 17.75
N LYS A 51 -9.80 1.77 18.67
CA LYS A 51 -10.74 2.86 19.02
C LYS A 51 -10.60 3.98 18.00
N THR A 52 -11.46 4.01 17.02
CA THR A 52 -11.42 5.00 15.92
C THR A 52 -12.22 6.27 16.20
N ASP A 53 -13.15 6.24 17.16
CA ASP A 53 -14.11 7.34 17.42
C ASP A 53 -13.46 8.68 17.71
N VAL A 54 -12.37 8.69 18.47
CA VAL A 54 -11.63 9.92 18.80
C VAL A 54 -10.85 10.41 17.58
N ALA A 55 -10.21 9.49 16.87
CA ALA A 55 -9.41 9.81 15.70
C ALA A 55 -10.28 10.35 14.54
N LYS A 56 -11.46 9.81 14.32
CA LYS A 56 -12.43 10.30 13.31
C LYS A 56 -12.92 11.74 13.57
N ARG A 57 -12.75 12.27 14.79
CA ARG A 57 -13.10 13.66 15.12
C ARG A 57 -11.99 14.67 14.84
N VAL A 58 -10.81 14.21 14.49
CA VAL A 58 -9.68 15.10 14.18
C VAL A 58 -9.94 15.77 12.84
N PRO A 59 -9.92 17.11 12.75
CA PRO A 59 -10.13 17.81 11.49
C PRO A 59 -9.14 17.36 10.42
N GLY A 60 -9.63 17.07 9.22
CA GLY A 60 -8.84 16.60 8.10
C GLY A 60 -8.78 15.07 7.99
N ILE A 61 -9.33 14.32 8.92
CA ILE A 61 -9.49 12.87 8.78
C ILE A 61 -10.82 12.60 8.06
N GLU A 62 -10.73 11.93 6.92
CA GLU A 62 -11.89 11.54 6.12
C GLU A 62 -12.40 10.16 6.50
N ASP A 63 -11.47 9.18 6.65
CA ASP A 63 -11.85 7.84 7.08
C ASP A 63 -10.71 7.06 7.71
N ILE A 64 -11.08 6.02 8.48
CA ILE A 64 -10.16 5.10 9.13
C ILE A 64 -10.67 3.68 8.91
N TYR A 65 -9.82 2.83 8.36
CA TYR A 65 -10.09 1.42 8.08
C TYR A 65 -9.30 0.53 9.04
N THR A 66 -9.99 -0.44 9.60
CA THR A 66 -9.43 -1.47 10.47
C THR A 66 -9.64 -2.85 9.83
N TRP A 67 -9.22 -3.91 10.51
CA TRP A 67 -9.48 -5.28 10.06
C TRP A 67 -10.98 -5.61 9.93
N GLU A 68 -11.87 -4.88 10.61
CA GLU A 68 -13.32 -5.05 10.53
C GLU A 68 -13.93 -4.48 9.23
N ASP A 69 -13.26 -3.49 8.64
CA ASP A 69 -13.77 -2.70 7.52
C ASP A 69 -13.30 -3.21 6.16
N VAL A 70 -12.36 -4.16 6.12
CA VAL A 70 -11.74 -4.64 4.89
C VAL A 70 -12.17 -6.07 4.53
N PRO A 71 -12.10 -6.46 3.24
CA PRO A 71 -12.36 -7.84 2.84
C PRO A 71 -11.42 -8.84 3.54
N HIS A 72 -11.97 -9.97 3.98
CA HIS A 72 -11.22 -11.04 4.65
C HIS A 72 -10.77 -12.15 3.68
N GLU A 73 -10.55 -11.80 2.43
CA GLU A 73 -10.00 -12.73 1.43
C GLU A 73 -8.48 -12.85 1.60
N ARG A 74 -8.02 -14.08 1.63
CA ARG A 74 -6.59 -14.36 1.77
C ARG A 74 -5.87 -14.21 0.45
N PHE A 75 -4.67 -13.65 0.49
CA PHE A 75 -3.79 -13.48 -0.65
C PHE A 75 -2.34 -13.80 -0.28
N THR A 76 -1.47 -13.86 -1.28
CA THR A 76 -0.03 -13.99 -1.09
C THR A 76 0.65 -12.63 -1.36
N THR A 77 1.61 -12.28 -0.53
CA THR A 77 2.42 -11.05 -0.69
C THR A 77 3.71 -11.28 -1.45
N ALA A 78 4.16 -12.50 -1.56
CA ALA A 78 5.38 -12.85 -2.27
C ALA A 78 5.10 -13.14 -3.74
N GLY A 79 6.08 -12.91 -4.61
CA GLY A 79 6.01 -13.32 -6.00
C GLY A 79 5.82 -14.83 -6.11
N GLN A 80 5.02 -15.23 -7.07
CA GLN A 80 4.81 -16.64 -7.38
C GLN A 80 6.09 -17.20 -7.99
N THR A 81 6.87 -17.90 -7.21
CA THR A 81 8.08 -18.57 -7.70
C THR A 81 7.84 -20.06 -7.84
N TYR A 82 8.16 -20.59 -8.99
CA TYR A 82 8.19 -22.03 -9.21
C TYR A 82 9.58 -22.55 -8.78
N PRO A 83 9.70 -23.69 -8.09
CA PRO A 83 8.63 -24.62 -7.70
C PRO A 83 7.93 -24.28 -6.36
N GLU A 84 8.40 -23.29 -5.61
CA GLU A 84 7.86 -22.93 -4.30
C GLU A 84 6.73 -21.92 -4.45
N LEU A 85 5.53 -22.34 -4.06
CA LEU A 85 4.37 -21.47 -4.01
C LEU A 85 4.36 -20.72 -2.69
N SER A 86 4.23 -19.39 -2.77
CA SER A 86 4.01 -18.58 -1.57
C SER A 86 2.63 -18.86 -0.96
N PRO A 87 2.53 -19.02 0.37
CA PRO A 87 1.26 -19.34 1.00
C PRO A 87 0.24 -18.19 0.85
N TYR A 88 -1.03 -18.56 0.70
CA TYR A 88 -2.18 -17.64 0.78
C TYR A 88 -2.58 -17.48 2.24
N ASP A 89 -1.79 -16.76 2.99
CA ASP A 89 -1.93 -16.63 4.45
C ASP A 89 -2.10 -15.20 4.94
N ARG A 90 -2.16 -14.23 4.02
CA ARG A 90 -2.26 -12.81 4.33
C ARG A 90 -3.67 -12.27 4.13
N LEU A 91 -4.07 -11.35 5.01
CA LEU A 91 -5.21 -10.47 4.87
C LEU A 91 -4.71 -9.03 4.62
N ILE A 92 -5.56 -8.17 4.09
CA ILE A 92 -5.25 -6.74 3.87
C ILE A 92 -4.88 -6.08 5.21
N LEU A 93 -5.74 -6.24 6.21
CA LEU A 93 -5.48 -5.96 7.62
C LEU A 93 -5.88 -7.19 8.42
N ASP A 94 -5.04 -7.60 9.37
CA ASP A 94 -5.27 -8.79 10.19
C ASP A 94 -5.31 -8.40 11.68
N GLN A 95 -6.12 -9.10 12.44
CA GLN A 95 -6.05 -9.05 13.90
C GLN A 95 -4.74 -9.63 14.43
N HIS A 96 -4.21 -10.65 13.76
CA HIS A 96 -2.98 -11.31 14.17
C HIS A 96 -1.77 -10.58 13.57
N VAL A 97 -1.10 -9.80 14.41
CA VAL A 97 0.19 -9.20 14.13
C VAL A 97 1.28 -10.26 14.18
N ARG A 98 2.09 -10.36 13.14
CA ARG A 98 3.11 -11.41 12.96
C ARG A 98 4.54 -10.90 13.00
N TYR A 99 4.76 -9.59 12.85
CA TYR A 99 6.08 -8.95 12.90
C TYR A 99 5.96 -7.49 13.32
N VAL A 100 7.07 -6.91 13.77
CA VAL A 100 7.14 -5.47 14.04
C VAL A 100 6.96 -4.70 12.72
N GLY A 101 6.01 -3.77 12.69
CA GLY A 101 5.67 -3.03 11.48
C GLY A 101 4.49 -3.59 10.68
N ASP A 102 3.88 -4.69 11.13
CA ASP A 102 2.67 -5.24 10.51
C ASP A 102 1.53 -4.19 10.51
N PRO A 103 0.82 -3.99 9.38
CA PRO A 103 -0.25 -3.00 9.29
C PRO A 103 -1.45 -3.38 10.17
N VAL A 104 -1.91 -2.42 10.96
CA VAL A 104 -3.03 -2.57 11.91
C VAL A 104 -4.26 -1.78 11.48
N ALA A 105 -4.04 -0.57 10.98
CA ALA A 105 -5.10 0.31 10.49
C ALA A 105 -4.57 1.24 9.40
N ILE A 106 -5.49 1.78 8.60
CA ILE A 106 -5.22 2.75 7.54
C ILE A 106 -6.02 4.00 7.86
N VAL A 107 -5.40 5.15 7.77
CA VAL A 107 -6.01 6.46 7.99
C VAL A 107 -5.87 7.27 6.71
N ALA A 108 -6.96 7.85 6.25
CA ALA A 108 -7.01 8.75 5.10
C ALA A 108 -7.48 10.14 5.53
N GLY A 109 -6.78 11.19 5.06
CA GLY A 109 -7.12 12.57 5.40
C GLY A 109 -6.22 13.59 4.68
#